data_d8bcfc8342def9be029160754cef918e
#
_entry.id   d8bcfc8342def9be029160754cef918e
#
_cell.length_a   1.000
_cell.length_b   1.000
_cell.length_c   1.000
_cell.angle_alpha   90.00
_cell.angle_beta   90.00
_cell.angle_gamma   90.00
#
_symmetry.space_group_name_H-M   'P 1'
#
loop_
_entity.id
_entity.type
_entity.pdbx_description
1 polymer ?
#
loop_
_entity_poly.entity_id
_entity_poly.type
_entity_poly.pdbx_seq_one_letter_code
_entity_poly.pdbx_strand_id
1 'polypeptide(L)'
;MKAILPFAVMCVGMFVALLDIQIVASSLQDIGGGLSAAQDQISWVQTSYLIAEIIVIPLSGWLTRVFSTRWLFTGSAVGFTLASMLCGLAWNIDSMILFRALQGLLGASMIPTVFTSSFHYFQGNKRVYAAAVIGTIASIAPTLGPVIGGYITDAFNWHWLFYINLLPGTLVAIFVAILVKIDEPDVSLLKEADYPGIFLMAIGLGTLEYFLEEGTRWNWFSDNTITACAWISGVSLLAFIIRSMIVKNPVVDFRAFGNRNFALGCFLSFTTGIGIFSTIYLTPLFLGYVRGLSAWQTGVAIFSTGAASIAGVPVYIALARKYDLRWIMMFGLACFGLAMWSFSFITSDWGGDQLLWPQIIRGFPQVFCVAPSVTLGLGSLAPARLKYASGLFNMMRNLGGAVGIAVCGAMLNARTNFHFAALAGHLNAGNGAMTGLLRGLTGRLSRGLGSPVAGHQAALRELWRMTYAQAQTLAYSDAFRAIMLAFVIATCLVPLMRKVTPARAAPADAH
;
A
#
# COMPACT_ATOMS: atom_id res chain seq x y z
N MET A 1 -4.14 25.52 -20.11
CA MET A 1 -2.75 25.14 -19.82
C MET A 1 -2.30 25.52 -18.41
N LYS A 2 -2.76 26.66 -17.82
CA LYS A 2 -2.29 27.18 -16.51
C LYS A 2 -2.50 26.23 -15.29
N ALA A 3 -3.48 25.31 -15.33
CA ALA A 3 -3.76 24.38 -14.21
C ALA A 3 -3.16 22.96 -14.42
N ILE A 4 -2.92 22.55 -15.66
CA ILE A 4 -2.51 21.17 -15.99
C ILE A 4 -1.05 20.94 -15.61
N LEU A 5 -0.15 21.86 -15.97
CA LEU A 5 1.28 21.70 -15.76
C LEU A 5 1.65 21.63 -14.26
N PRO A 6 1.18 22.57 -13.37
CA PRO A 6 1.45 22.46 -11.95
C PRO A 6 0.94 21.15 -11.35
N PHE A 7 -0.28 20.73 -11.71
CA PHE A 7 -0.86 19.48 -11.25
C PHE A 7 -0.08 18.26 -11.72
N ALA A 8 0.36 18.24 -12.99
CA ALA A 8 1.15 17.14 -13.54
C ALA A 8 2.49 16.97 -12.80
N VAL A 9 3.18 18.08 -12.48
CA VAL A 9 4.43 18.05 -11.71
C VAL A 9 4.20 17.50 -10.30
N MET A 10 3.11 17.93 -9.64
CA MET A 10 2.75 17.38 -8.32
C MET A 10 2.44 15.87 -8.41
N CYS A 11 1.78 15.43 -9.49
CA CYS A 11 1.52 14.02 -9.75
C CYS A 11 2.81 13.20 -9.94
N VAL A 12 3.85 13.76 -10.56
CA VAL A 12 5.17 13.12 -10.64
C VAL A 12 5.78 12.97 -9.26
N GLY A 13 5.69 13.98 -8.38
CA GLY A 13 6.15 13.88 -6.99
C GLY A 13 5.42 12.78 -6.22
N MET A 14 4.11 12.68 -6.35
CA MET A 14 3.31 11.59 -5.77
C MET A 14 3.74 10.21 -6.32
N PHE A 15 4.00 10.11 -7.61
CA PHE A 15 4.46 8.87 -8.23
C PHE A 15 5.80 8.42 -7.66
N VAL A 16 6.77 9.33 -7.54
CA VAL A 16 8.09 9.06 -6.97
C VAL A 16 8.00 8.59 -5.52
N ALA A 17 7.16 9.25 -4.69
CA ALA A 17 6.98 8.86 -3.29
C ALA A 17 6.37 7.45 -3.15
N LEU A 18 5.33 7.14 -3.94
CA LEU A 18 4.71 5.82 -3.92
C LEU A 18 5.61 4.71 -4.49
N LEU A 19 6.41 5.04 -5.49
CA LEU A 19 7.33 4.12 -6.13
C LEU A 19 8.47 3.73 -5.18
N ASP A 20 9.04 4.71 -4.45
CA ASP A 20 10.15 4.52 -3.51
C ASP A 20 9.85 3.45 -2.45
N ILE A 21 8.63 3.46 -1.89
CA ILE A 21 8.21 2.48 -0.89
C ILE A 21 8.35 1.05 -1.44
N GLN A 22 7.92 0.83 -2.66
CA GLN A 22 7.83 -0.51 -3.25
C GLN A 22 9.15 -0.97 -3.86
N ILE A 23 9.97 -0.06 -4.37
CA ILE A 23 11.33 -0.35 -4.85
C ILE A 23 12.18 -0.89 -3.71
N VAL A 24 12.14 -0.24 -2.55
CA VAL A 24 12.91 -0.64 -1.37
C VAL A 24 12.38 -1.96 -0.80
N ALA A 25 11.05 -2.13 -0.70
CA ALA A 25 10.43 -3.36 -0.20
C ALA A 25 10.86 -4.62 -0.97
N SER A 26 11.06 -4.50 -2.29
CA SER A 26 11.47 -5.62 -3.14
C SER A 26 12.95 -6.01 -3.01
N SER A 27 13.79 -5.13 -2.46
CA SER A 27 15.25 -5.28 -2.41
C SER A 27 15.79 -5.28 -0.97
N LEU A 28 14.93 -5.53 0.02
CA LEU A 28 15.32 -5.51 1.43
C LEU A 28 16.47 -6.47 1.77
N GLN A 29 16.52 -7.63 1.14
CA GLN A 29 17.58 -8.61 1.39
C GLN A 29 18.93 -8.13 0.88
N ASP A 30 18.97 -7.49 -0.28
CA ASP A 30 20.20 -6.94 -0.87
C ASP A 30 20.73 -5.76 -0.05
N ILE A 31 19.82 -4.89 0.44
CA ILE A 31 20.15 -3.82 1.37
C ILE A 31 20.72 -4.38 2.67
N GLY A 32 20.06 -5.39 3.24
CA GLY A 32 20.53 -6.07 4.46
C GLY A 32 21.89 -6.72 4.29
N GLY A 33 22.12 -7.41 3.17
CA GLY A 33 23.43 -7.99 2.82
C GLY A 33 24.52 -6.94 2.66
N GLY A 34 24.21 -5.83 1.96
CA GLY A 34 25.14 -4.72 1.75
C GLY A 34 25.54 -3.97 3.03
N LEU A 35 24.62 -3.91 4.01
CA LEU A 35 24.86 -3.26 5.32
C LEU A 35 25.26 -4.24 6.42
N SER A 36 25.47 -5.54 6.09
CA SER A 36 25.77 -6.61 7.05
C SER A 36 24.76 -6.68 8.20
N ALA A 37 23.49 -6.42 7.89
CA ALA A 37 22.40 -6.36 8.87
C ALA A 37 21.94 -7.75 9.29
N ALA A 38 21.57 -7.90 10.56
CA ALA A 38 20.93 -9.11 11.05
C ALA A 38 19.52 -9.26 10.47
N GLN A 39 19.05 -10.50 10.32
CA GLN A 39 17.74 -10.80 9.74
C GLN A 39 16.58 -10.06 10.43
N ASP A 40 16.75 -9.76 11.69
CA ASP A 40 15.79 -9.04 12.53
C ASP A 40 15.84 -7.52 12.40
N GLN A 41 16.85 -6.99 11.80
CA GLN A 41 17.00 -5.55 11.57
C GLN A 41 16.54 -5.11 10.17
N ILE A 42 16.48 -6.03 9.21
CA ILE A 42 16.21 -5.70 7.81
C ILE A 42 14.81 -5.09 7.61
N SER A 43 13.79 -5.59 8.31
CA SER A 43 12.43 -5.08 8.25
C SER A 43 12.35 -3.59 8.63
N TRP A 44 13.19 -3.14 9.57
CA TRP A 44 13.21 -1.76 10.02
C TRP A 44 13.49 -0.73 8.93
N VAL A 45 14.16 -1.12 7.85
CA VAL A 45 14.38 -0.26 6.69
C VAL A 45 13.05 0.21 6.09
N GLN A 46 12.03 -0.63 6.10
CA GLN A 46 10.69 -0.27 5.63
C GLN A 46 9.81 0.25 6.75
N THR A 47 9.77 -0.44 7.88
CA THR A 47 8.93 -0.09 9.02
C THR A 47 9.17 1.33 9.53
N SER A 48 10.43 1.79 9.60
CA SER A 48 10.75 3.16 10.03
C SER A 48 10.20 4.23 9.08
N TYR A 49 10.23 3.99 7.78
CA TYR A 49 9.62 4.87 6.79
C TYR A 49 8.08 4.93 6.96
N LEU A 50 7.43 3.77 7.07
CA LEU A 50 5.97 3.67 7.18
C LEU A 50 5.44 4.29 8.47
N ILE A 51 6.15 4.08 9.61
CA ILE A 51 5.81 4.74 10.88
C ILE A 51 5.87 6.27 10.73
N ALA A 52 6.93 6.79 10.13
CA ALA A 52 7.07 8.24 9.94
C ALA A 52 6.01 8.78 8.97
N GLU A 53 5.73 8.06 7.90
CA GLU A 53 4.74 8.42 6.88
C GLU A 53 3.33 8.48 7.47
N ILE A 54 2.89 7.46 8.20
CA ILE A 54 1.51 7.39 8.73
C ILE A 54 1.22 8.49 9.75
N ILE A 55 2.24 8.97 10.47
CA ILE A 55 2.12 10.09 11.40
C ILE A 55 1.88 11.40 10.66
N VAL A 56 2.57 11.63 9.55
CA VAL A 56 2.55 12.93 8.85
C VAL A 56 1.36 13.06 7.89
N ILE A 57 0.88 11.96 7.32
CA ILE A 57 -0.26 11.97 6.38
C ILE A 57 -1.48 12.73 6.94
N PRO A 58 -2.01 12.46 8.15
CA PRO A 58 -3.13 13.21 8.69
C PRO A 58 -2.78 14.67 9.04
N LEU A 59 -1.51 14.96 9.37
CA LEU A 59 -1.03 16.33 9.62
C LEU A 59 -0.97 17.18 8.34
N SER A 60 -0.87 16.57 7.18
CA SER A 60 -0.66 17.26 5.90
C SER A 60 -1.69 18.35 5.63
N GLY A 61 -2.95 18.15 6.05
CA GLY A 61 -4.01 19.15 5.90
C GLY A 61 -3.78 20.41 6.72
N TRP A 62 -3.33 20.26 7.95
CA TRP A 62 -2.94 21.38 8.82
C TRP A 62 -1.65 22.03 8.33
N LEU A 63 -0.61 21.24 8.01
CA LEU A 63 0.66 21.74 7.47
C LEU A 63 0.47 22.54 6.17
N THR A 64 -0.46 22.10 5.30
CA THR A 64 -0.78 22.83 4.06
C THR A 64 -1.38 24.22 4.34
N ARG A 65 -2.08 24.41 5.43
CA ARG A 65 -2.60 25.73 5.83
C ARG A 65 -1.49 26.61 6.43
N VAL A 66 -0.61 26.01 7.24
CA VAL A 66 0.52 26.73 7.88
C VAL A 66 1.51 27.21 6.83
N PHE A 67 1.99 26.32 5.97
CA PHE A 67 3.09 26.60 5.04
C PHE A 67 2.66 26.90 3.61
N SER A 68 1.38 26.84 3.27
CA SER A 68 0.79 26.77 1.94
C SER A 68 1.08 25.46 1.18
N THR A 69 0.25 25.16 0.20
CA THR A 69 0.42 24.00 -0.69
C THR A 69 1.76 24.01 -1.42
N ARG A 70 2.18 25.20 -1.89
CA ARG A 70 3.43 25.42 -2.60
C ARG A 70 4.65 25.06 -1.76
N TRP A 71 4.79 25.69 -0.61
CA TRP A 71 5.99 25.57 0.21
C TRP A 71 6.05 24.24 0.96
N LEU A 72 4.90 23.70 1.39
CA LEU A 72 4.85 22.36 1.98
C LEU A 72 5.31 21.31 0.97
N PHE A 73 4.76 21.33 -0.25
CA PHE A 73 5.12 20.34 -1.26
C PHE A 73 6.57 20.47 -1.70
N THR A 74 7.05 21.71 -1.90
CA THR A 74 8.45 21.97 -2.25
C THR A 74 9.39 21.47 -1.16
N GLY A 75 9.12 21.83 0.11
CA GLY A 75 9.92 21.40 1.25
C GLY A 75 9.92 19.87 1.40
N SER A 76 8.76 19.24 1.19
CA SER A 76 8.66 17.77 1.20
C SER A 76 9.44 17.12 0.07
N ALA A 77 9.39 17.66 -1.14
CA ALA A 77 10.16 17.12 -2.27
C ALA A 77 11.67 17.29 -2.07
N VAL A 78 12.12 18.45 -1.58
CA VAL A 78 13.53 18.68 -1.24
C VAL A 78 13.97 17.74 -0.12
N GLY A 79 13.22 17.70 0.98
CA GLY A 79 13.55 16.88 2.14
C GLY A 79 13.57 15.39 1.82
N PHE A 80 12.58 14.90 1.06
CA PHE A 80 12.53 13.52 0.56
C PHE A 80 13.75 13.19 -0.30
N THR A 81 14.12 14.08 -1.23
CA THR A 81 15.25 13.89 -2.13
C THR A 81 16.58 13.85 -1.37
N LEU A 82 16.77 14.76 -0.41
CA LEU A 82 17.97 14.79 0.44
C LEU A 82 18.04 13.54 1.34
N ALA A 83 16.94 13.15 1.96
CA ALA A 83 16.89 11.93 2.77
C ALA A 83 17.11 10.67 1.91
N SER A 84 16.62 10.64 0.68
CA SER A 84 16.90 9.58 -0.27
C SER A 84 18.41 9.48 -0.60
N MET A 85 19.06 10.61 -0.83
CA MET A 85 20.51 10.65 -1.01
C MET A 85 21.25 10.10 0.22
N LEU A 86 20.82 10.48 1.44
CA LEU A 86 21.40 9.96 2.68
C LEU A 86 21.20 8.46 2.83
N CYS A 87 20.02 7.91 2.46
CA CYS A 87 19.79 6.47 2.42
C CYS A 87 20.78 5.76 1.50
N GLY A 88 21.03 6.31 0.30
CA GLY A 88 22.03 5.78 -0.61
C GLY A 88 23.48 5.89 -0.12
N LEU A 89 23.75 6.74 0.89
CA LEU A 89 25.05 6.90 1.54
C LEU A 89 25.15 6.20 2.91
N ALA A 90 24.12 5.43 3.31
CA ALA A 90 24.10 4.77 4.61
C ALA A 90 25.28 3.78 4.77
N TRP A 91 25.95 3.85 5.92
CA TRP A 91 27.13 3.05 6.22
C TRP A 91 26.88 1.87 7.15
N ASN A 92 25.71 1.82 7.80
CA ASN A 92 25.23 0.71 8.62
C ASN A 92 23.70 0.73 8.68
N ILE A 93 23.11 -0.29 9.28
CA ILE A 93 21.66 -0.44 9.37
C ILE A 93 21.01 0.67 10.20
N ASP A 94 21.63 1.12 11.27
CA ASP A 94 21.08 2.17 12.14
C ASP A 94 20.98 3.52 11.40
N SER A 95 22.02 3.88 10.62
CA SER A 95 21.99 5.06 9.78
C SER A 95 20.90 4.97 8.69
N MET A 96 20.74 3.77 8.10
CA MET A 96 19.67 3.51 7.12
C MET A 96 18.28 3.70 7.75
N ILE A 97 18.03 3.12 8.92
CA ILE A 97 16.76 3.26 9.66
C ILE A 97 16.45 4.73 9.94
N LEU A 98 17.43 5.49 10.43
CA LEU A 98 17.27 6.92 10.69
C LEU A 98 16.94 7.70 9.40
N PHE A 99 17.69 7.47 8.32
CA PHE A 99 17.47 8.16 7.06
C PHE A 99 16.14 7.79 6.40
N ARG A 100 15.69 6.54 6.54
CA ARG A 100 14.37 6.10 6.09
C ARG A 100 13.25 6.75 6.88
N ALA A 101 13.38 6.86 8.21
CA ALA A 101 12.42 7.60 9.03
C ALA A 101 12.34 9.08 8.60
N LEU A 102 13.48 9.74 8.34
CA LEU A 102 13.52 11.11 7.82
C LEU A 102 12.86 11.21 6.44
N GLN A 103 13.13 10.27 5.55
CA GLN A 103 12.55 10.23 4.20
C GLN A 103 11.02 10.09 4.25
N GLY A 104 10.50 9.18 5.09
CA GLY A 104 9.06 9.01 5.30
C GLY A 104 8.42 10.26 5.90
N LEU A 105 9.03 10.84 6.93
CA LEU A 105 8.52 12.05 7.57
C LEU A 105 8.44 13.25 6.61
N LEU A 106 9.47 13.45 5.79
CA LEU A 106 9.57 14.60 4.90
C LEU A 106 8.73 14.40 3.62
N GLY A 107 8.64 13.16 3.10
CA GLY A 107 7.92 12.83 1.87
C GLY A 107 6.41 12.68 2.00
N ALA A 108 5.92 12.31 3.18
CA ALA A 108 4.54 11.87 3.42
C ALA A 108 3.45 12.84 2.99
N SER A 109 3.70 14.15 3.07
CA SER A 109 2.70 15.16 2.72
C SER A 109 2.47 15.32 1.21
N MET A 110 3.37 14.80 0.35
CA MET A 110 3.23 14.94 -1.10
C MET A 110 1.94 14.26 -1.62
N ILE A 111 1.62 13.06 -1.11
CA ILE A 111 0.46 12.29 -1.58
C ILE A 111 -0.87 13.01 -1.28
N PRO A 112 -1.23 13.32 -0.02
CA PRO A 112 -2.50 13.98 0.30
C PRO A 112 -2.64 15.36 -0.34
N THR A 113 -1.53 16.07 -0.53
CA THR A 113 -1.53 17.42 -1.12
C THR A 113 -1.94 17.38 -2.61
N VAL A 114 -1.56 16.33 -3.36
CA VAL A 114 -2.03 16.14 -4.75
C VAL A 114 -3.54 15.96 -4.80
N PHE A 115 -4.12 15.16 -3.89
CA PHE A 115 -5.57 14.97 -3.81
C PHE A 115 -6.29 16.30 -3.58
N THR A 116 -5.84 17.08 -2.61
CA THR A 116 -6.44 18.41 -2.30
C THR A 116 -6.30 19.35 -3.49
N SER A 117 -5.12 19.42 -4.13
CA SER A 117 -4.84 20.29 -5.27
C SER A 117 -5.70 19.94 -6.48
N SER A 118 -6.10 18.68 -6.66
CA SER A 118 -6.99 18.26 -7.74
C SER A 118 -8.35 18.96 -7.65
N PHE A 119 -8.88 19.17 -6.44
CA PHE A 119 -10.16 19.86 -6.22
C PHE A 119 -10.04 21.38 -6.42
N HIS A 120 -8.84 21.94 -6.21
CA HIS A 120 -8.59 23.35 -6.45
C HIS A 120 -8.42 23.66 -7.95
N TYR A 121 -7.58 22.90 -8.64
CA TYR A 121 -7.27 23.14 -10.06
C TYR A 121 -8.39 22.74 -11.03
N PHE A 122 -9.21 21.75 -10.65
CA PHE A 122 -10.23 21.20 -11.55
C PHE A 122 -11.62 21.28 -10.96
N GLN A 123 -12.60 21.73 -11.77
CA GLN A 123 -14.00 21.85 -11.42
C GLN A 123 -14.89 21.04 -12.39
N GLY A 124 -16.09 20.68 -11.93
CA GLY A 124 -17.06 19.95 -12.75
C GLY A 124 -16.48 18.64 -13.33
N ASN A 125 -16.73 18.41 -14.60
CA ASN A 125 -16.31 17.17 -15.28
C ASN A 125 -14.78 16.99 -15.35
N LYS A 126 -13.99 18.06 -15.22
CA LYS A 126 -12.53 17.95 -15.21
C LYS A 126 -11.98 17.25 -13.97
N ARG A 127 -12.73 17.21 -12.86
CA ARG A 127 -12.37 16.44 -11.65
C ARG A 127 -12.26 14.95 -11.92
N VAL A 128 -13.08 14.41 -12.82
CA VAL A 128 -13.03 13.00 -13.21
C VAL A 128 -11.67 12.64 -13.82
N TYR A 129 -11.11 13.52 -14.64
CA TYR A 129 -9.77 13.31 -15.22
C TYR A 129 -8.68 13.38 -14.16
N ALA A 130 -8.74 14.38 -13.27
CA ALA A 130 -7.77 14.50 -12.20
C ALA A 130 -7.81 13.28 -11.27
N ALA A 131 -9.02 12.82 -10.89
CA ALA A 131 -9.20 11.62 -10.08
C ALA A 131 -8.70 10.36 -10.81
N ALA A 132 -8.92 10.27 -12.14
CA ALA A 132 -8.39 9.16 -12.94
C ALA A 132 -6.86 9.13 -12.93
N VAL A 133 -6.20 10.27 -13.12
CA VAL A 133 -4.73 10.38 -13.07
C VAL A 133 -4.20 9.97 -11.69
N ILE A 134 -4.77 10.49 -10.62
CA ILE A 134 -4.40 10.12 -9.25
C ILE A 134 -4.59 8.63 -9.02
N GLY A 135 -5.76 8.08 -9.37
CA GLY A 135 -6.07 6.65 -9.23
C GLY A 135 -5.10 5.76 -10.01
N THR A 136 -4.72 6.21 -11.20
CA THR A 136 -3.74 5.53 -12.06
C THR A 136 -2.36 5.48 -11.39
N ILE A 137 -1.87 6.61 -10.91
CA ILE A 137 -0.58 6.70 -10.21
C ILE A 137 -0.59 5.84 -8.95
N ALA A 138 -1.64 5.93 -8.14
CA ALA A 138 -1.80 5.14 -6.93
C ALA A 138 -1.84 3.63 -7.19
N SER A 139 -2.16 3.21 -8.42
CA SER A 139 -2.22 1.82 -8.84
C SER A 139 -0.93 1.33 -9.49
N ILE A 140 -0.34 2.15 -10.35
CA ILE A 140 0.82 1.79 -11.17
C ILE A 140 2.11 1.86 -10.36
N ALA A 141 2.32 2.89 -9.56
CA ALA A 141 3.56 3.06 -8.81
C ALA A 141 3.88 1.84 -7.92
N PRO A 142 2.94 1.30 -7.11
CA PRO A 142 3.20 0.09 -6.36
C PRO A 142 3.43 -1.16 -7.21
N THR A 143 2.86 -1.22 -8.42
CA THR A 143 3.03 -2.37 -9.31
C THR A 143 4.40 -2.35 -10.02
N LEU A 144 4.88 -1.16 -10.39
CA LEU A 144 6.19 -1.00 -11.04
C LEU A 144 7.35 -1.12 -10.06
N GLY A 145 7.12 -0.83 -8.76
CA GLY A 145 8.18 -0.83 -7.74
C GLY A 145 9.03 -2.11 -7.74
N PRO A 146 8.44 -3.30 -7.58
CA PRO A 146 9.20 -4.55 -7.56
C PRO A 146 9.97 -4.83 -8.87
N VAL A 147 9.40 -4.45 -10.01
CA VAL A 147 10.06 -4.63 -11.33
C VAL A 147 11.29 -3.74 -11.44
N ILE A 148 11.12 -2.45 -11.13
CA ILE A 148 12.19 -1.46 -11.21
C ILE A 148 13.25 -1.75 -10.14
N GLY A 149 12.81 -2.07 -8.91
CA GLY A 149 13.69 -2.38 -7.78
C GLY A 149 14.56 -3.60 -8.07
N GLY A 150 13.96 -4.71 -8.50
CA GLY A 150 14.69 -5.93 -8.87
C GLY A 150 15.68 -5.67 -10.00
N TYR A 151 15.29 -4.97 -11.07
CA TYR A 151 16.18 -4.63 -12.17
C TYR A 151 17.38 -3.77 -11.73
N ILE A 152 17.13 -2.73 -10.93
CA ILE A 152 18.20 -1.83 -10.45
C ILE A 152 19.17 -2.59 -9.55
N THR A 153 18.67 -3.44 -8.66
CA THR A 153 19.50 -4.19 -7.72
C THR A 153 20.35 -5.22 -8.46
N ASP A 154 19.78 -5.94 -9.44
CA ASP A 154 20.48 -6.93 -10.24
C ASP A 154 21.50 -6.30 -11.20
N ALA A 155 21.17 -5.15 -11.83
CA ALA A 155 22.01 -4.52 -12.86
C ALA A 155 23.11 -3.62 -12.26
N PHE A 156 22.89 -3.05 -11.09
CA PHE A 156 23.80 -2.10 -10.44
C PHE A 156 24.11 -2.54 -9.01
N ASN A 157 23.41 -1.91 -8.03
CA ASN A 157 23.44 -2.25 -6.60
C ASN A 157 22.29 -1.54 -5.88
N TRP A 158 22.05 -1.89 -4.61
CA TRP A 158 20.96 -1.34 -3.81
C TRP A 158 21.03 0.19 -3.58
N HIS A 159 22.18 0.84 -3.64
CA HIS A 159 22.33 2.30 -3.46
C HIS A 159 21.55 3.07 -4.53
N TRP A 160 21.50 2.55 -5.75
CA TRP A 160 20.78 3.17 -6.87
C TRP A 160 19.28 3.19 -6.70
N LEU A 161 18.73 2.34 -5.83
CA LEU A 161 17.29 2.41 -5.45
C LEU A 161 16.92 3.77 -4.87
N PHE A 162 17.86 4.41 -4.20
CA PHE A 162 17.70 5.72 -3.59
C PHE A 162 18.13 6.86 -4.52
N TYR A 163 19.21 6.66 -5.27
CA TYR A 163 19.73 7.71 -6.18
C TYR A 163 18.80 7.98 -7.37
N ILE A 164 17.96 7.03 -7.78
CA ILE A 164 16.96 7.23 -8.84
C ILE A 164 16.00 8.38 -8.52
N ASN A 165 15.77 8.69 -7.24
CA ASN A 165 14.88 9.74 -6.77
C ASN A 165 15.49 11.15 -6.91
N LEU A 166 16.83 11.29 -7.06
CA LEU A 166 17.50 12.58 -7.02
C LEU A 166 17.08 13.49 -8.17
N LEU A 167 17.12 12.97 -9.40
CA LEU A 167 16.75 13.76 -10.57
C LEU A 167 15.27 14.14 -10.57
N PRO A 168 14.29 13.20 -10.50
CA PRO A 168 12.89 13.56 -10.52
C PRO A 168 12.47 14.37 -9.29
N GLY A 169 12.99 14.08 -8.10
CA GLY A 169 12.68 14.82 -6.89
C GLY A 169 13.16 16.28 -6.94
N THR A 170 14.37 16.51 -7.45
CA THR A 170 14.90 17.87 -7.67
C THR A 170 14.09 18.66 -8.68
N LEU A 171 13.73 18.04 -9.83
CA LEU A 171 12.89 18.67 -10.84
C LEU A 171 11.50 19.02 -10.29
N VAL A 172 10.88 18.08 -9.56
CA VAL A 172 9.60 18.31 -8.89
C VAL A 172 9.69 19.50 -7.92
N ALA A 173 10.71 19.55 -7.07
CA ALA A 173 10.90 20.65 -6.11
C ALA A 173 11.01 22.01 -6.81
N ILE A 174 11.82 22.10 -7.86
CA ILE A 174 12.03 23.36 -8.63
C ILE A 174 10.71 23.77 -9.32
N PHE A 175 10.09 22.87 -10.06
CA PHE A 175 8.88 23.22 -10.82
C PHE A 175 7.67 23.50 -9.93
N VAL A 176 7.50 22.80 -8.80
CA VAL A 176 6.44 23.10 -7.83
C VAL A 176 6.66 24.50 -7.22
N ALA A 177 7.89 24.83 -6.84
CA ALA A 177 8.21 26.14 -6.30
C ALA A 177 7.89 27.29 -7.27
N ILE A 178 8.01 27.07 -8.58
CA ILE A 178 7.76 28.09 -9.61
C ILE A 178 6.28 28.13 -10.02
N LEU A 179 5.67 26.95 -10.23
CA LEU A 179 4.39 26.82 -10.93
C LEU A 179 3.17 26.77 -10.00
N VAL A 180 3.31 26.26 -8.77
CA VAL A 180 2.18 26.08 -7.86
C VAL A 180 1.90 27.35 -7.09
N LYS A 181 0.70 27.91 -7.29
CA LYS A 181 0.18 29.09 -6.59
C LYS A 181 -1.29 28.83 -6.28
N ILE A 182 -1.57 28.20 -5.13
CA ILE A 182 -2.93 27.80 -4.73
C ILE A 182 -3.42 28.66 -3.57
N ASP A 183 -2.57 28.85 -2.57
CA ASP A 183 -2.89 29.47 -1.27
C ASP A 183 -1.66 30.15 -0.68
N GLU A 184 -1.92 31.07 0.25
CA GLU A 184 -0.89 31.77 1.01
C GLU A 184 -0.63 31.07 2.35
N PRO A 185 0.60 31.13 2.90
CA PRO A 185 0.93 30.55 4.20
C PRO A 185 0.31 31.36 5.35
N ASP A 186 -0.14 30.66 6.38
CA ASP A 186 -0.63 31.26 7.62
C ASP A 186 0.09 30.63 8.83
N VAL A 187 1.26 31.17 9.14
CA VAL A 187 2.09 30.70 10.25
C VAL A 187 1.51 31.01 11.63
N SER A 188 0.45 31.85 11.71
CA SER A 188 -0.24 32.12 12.99
C SER A 188 -0.90 30.87 13.55
N LEU A 189 -1.30 29.93 12.67
CA LEU A 189 -1.86 28.64 13.04
C LEU A 189 -0.92 27.74 13.86
N LEU A 190 0.38 28.01 13.85
CA LEU A 190 1.32 27.32 14.74
C LEU A 190 1.05 27.62 16.20
N LYS A 191 0.63 28.86 16.53
CA LYS A 191 0.34 29.26 17.92
C LYS A 191 -0.96 28.65 18.46
N GLU A 192 -1.90 28.31 17.56
CA GLU A 192 -3.18 27.72 17.89
C GLU A 192 -3.21 26.19 17.75
N ALA A 193 -2.06 25.57 17.43
CA ALA A 193 -1.97 24.14 17.17
C ALA A 193 -2.27 23.30 18.41
N ASP A 194 -2.98 22.22 18.23
CA ASP A 194 -3.22 21.20 19.25
C ASP A 194 -2.02 20.26 19.40
N TYR A 195 -0.91 20.75 20.00
CA TYR A 195 0.30 19.96 20.20
C TYR A 195 0.08 18.66 20.98
N PRO A 196 -0.73 18.64 22.08
CA PRO A 196 -1.04 17.37 22.75
C PRO A 196 -1.81 16.39 21.84
N GLY A 197 -2.69 16.88 20.98
CA GLY A 197 -3.37 16.05 19.98
C GLY A 197 -2.39 15.47 18.95
N ILE A 198 -1.44 16.27 18.46
CA ILE A 198 -0.38 15.82 17.56
C ILE A 198 0.45 14.71 18.22
N PHE A 199 0.85 14.90 19.49
CA PHE A 199 1.65 13.93 20.23
C PHE A 199 0.90 12.60 20.45
N LEU A 200 -0.38 12.66 20.88
CA LEU A 200 -1.22 11.47 21.05
C LEU A 200 -1.42 10.72 19.73
N MET A 201 -1.63 11.45 18.63
CA MET A 201 -1.75 10.87 17.30
C MET A 201 -0.45 10.20 16.85
N ALA A 202 0.69 10.88 17.04
CA ALA A 202 2.00 10.37 16.63
C ALA A 202 2.35 9.07 17.38
N ILE A 203 2.17 9.05 18.69
CA ILE A 203 2.37 7.83 19.49
C ILE A 203 1.38 6.75 19.06
N GLY A 204 0.09 7.10 18.97
CA GLY A 204 -0.96 6.12 18.67
C GLY A 204 -0.80 5.49 17.29
N LEU A 205 -0.56 6.28 16.24
CA LEU A 205 -0.35 5.77 14.88
C LEU A 205 1.01 5.08 14.74
N GLY A 206 2.07 5.62 15.31
CA GLY A 206 3.40 5.02 15.23
C GLY A 206 3.47 3.65 15.90
N THR A 207 2.88 3.51 17.10
CA THR A 207 2.83 2.21 17.78
C THR A 207 1.85 1.24 17.11
N LEU A 208 0.78 1.74 16.47
CA LEU A 208 -0.13 0.92 15.66
C LEU A 208 0.59 0.34 14.45
N GLU A 209 1.33 1.18 13.73
CA GLU A 209 2.07 0.75 12.54
C GLU A 209 3.12 -0.29 12.90
N TYR A 210 3.88 -0.06 13.99
CA TYR A 210 4.84 -1.04 14.49
C TYR A 210 4.16 -2.36 14.88
N PHE A 211 3.01 -2.30 15.58
CA PHE A 211 2.22 -3.48 15.92
C PHE A 211 1.78 -4.27 14.69
N LEU A 212 1.34 -3.58 13.63
CA LEU A 212 0.86 -4.23 12.41
C LEU A 212 2.01 -4.82 11.57
N GLU A 213 3.12 -4.11 11.42
CA GLU A 213 4.27 -4.53 10.62
C GLU A 213 5.04 -5.69 11.28
N GLU A 214 5.35 -5.59 12.57
CA GLU A 214 6.18 -6.56 13.27
C GLU A 214 5.38 -7.65 13.99
N GLY A 215 4.06 -7.48 14.15
CA GLY A 215 3.21 -8.40 14.92
C GLY A 215 3.26 -9.85 14.44
N THR A 216 3.22 -10.06 13.12
CA THR A 216 3.30 -11.41 12.52
C THR A 216 4.62 -12.10 12.81
N ARG A 217 5.70 -11.35 12.86
CA ARG A 217 7.06 -11.86 13.10
C ARG A 217 7.27 -12.28 14.54
N TRP A 218 6.75 -11.50 15.49
CA TRP A 218 6.90 -11.71 16.93
C TRP A 218 5.73 -12.48 17.55
N ASN A 219 4.93 -13.18 16.74
CA ASN A 219 3.75 -13.92 17.22
C ASN A 219 2.74 -13.08 18.01
N TRP A 220 2.55 -11.82 17.62
CA TRP A 220 1.54 -10.91 18.15
C TRP A 220 1.64 -10.77 19.69
N PHE A 221 0.56 -11.07 20.39
CA PHE A 221 0.45 -10.93 21.85
C PHE A 221 1.33 -11.90 22.67
N SER A 222 2.11 -12.75 22.01
CA SER A 222 3.13 -13.57 22.69
C SER A 222 4.38 -12.78 23.05
N ASP A 223 4.63 -11.64 22.36
CA ASP A 223 5.72 -10.72 22.66
C ASP A 223 5.24 -9.54 23.52
N ASN A 224 6.00 -9.19 24.55
CA ASN A 224 5.64 -8.12 25.48
C ASN A 224 5.70 -6.74 24.82
N THR A 225 6.64 -6.52 23.89
CA THR A 225 6.81 -5.24 23.19
C THR A 225 5.63 -4.99 22.24
N ILE A 226 5.26 -6.00 21.47
CA ILE A 226 4.10 -5.94 20.56
C ILE A 226 2.81 -5.72 21.35
N THR A 227 2.64 -6.45 22.48
CA THR A 227 1.49 -6.27 23.38
C THR A 227 1.44 -4.86 23.97
N ALA A 228 2.58 -4.33 24.42
CA ALA A 228 2.66 -2.96 24.94
C ALA A 228 2.31 -1.93 23.84
N CYS A 229 2.83 -2.11 22.63
CA CYS A 229 2.50 -1.24 21.48
C CYS A 229 1.00 -1.25 21.15
N ALA A 230 0.34 -2.41 21.21
CA ALA A 230 -1.11 -2.50 21.02
C ALA A 230 -1.90 -1.69 22.03
N TRP A 231 -1.54 -1.80 23.33
CA TRP A 231 -2.18 -1.04 24.41
C TRP A 231 -1.90 0.46 24.32
N ILE A 232 -0.64 0.85 24.09
CA ILE A 232 -0.25 2.26 23.92
C ILE A 232 -1.00 2.86 22.73
N SER A 233 -1.06 2.15 21.61
CA SER A 233 -1.82 2.59 20.42
C SER A 233 -3.30 2.77 20.74
N GLY A 234 -3.95 1.76 21.33
CA GLY A 234 -5.38 1.83 21.65
C GLY A 234 -5.73 2.99 22.57
N VAL A 235 -4.98 3.17 23.66
CA VAL A 235 -5.20 4.26 24.62
C VAL A 235 -4.92 5.63 24.00
N SER A 236 -3.79 5.77 23.27
CA SER A 236 -3.40 7.05 22.67
C SER A 236 -4.35 7.48 21.56
N LEU A 237 -4.79 6.56 20.69
CA LEU A 237 -5.76 6.85 19.63
C LEU A 237 -7.13 7.19 20.19
N LEU A 238 -7.59 6.48 21.22
CA LEU A 238 -8.85 6.80 21.89
C LEU A 238 -8.79 8.20 22.51
N ALA A 239 -7.73 8.52 23.25
CA ALA A 239 -7.51 9.85 23.81
C ALA A 239 -7.43 10.93 22.73
N PHE A 240 -6.74 10.66 21.61
CA PHE A 240 -6.68 11.55 20.46
C PHE A 240 -8.05 11.82 19.84
N ILE A 241 -8.87 10.79 19.62
CA ILE A 241 -10.22 10.94 19.06
C ILE A 241 -11.08 11.78 19.99
N ILE A 242 -11.11 11.47 21.29
CA ILE A 242 -11.89 12.23 22.29
C ILE A 242 -11.44 13.69 22.29
N ARG A 243 -10.12 13.95 22.33
CA ARG A 243 -9.57 15.29 22.31
C ARG A 243 -9.94 16.06 21.05
N SER A 244 -9.82 15.43 19.88
CA SER A 244 -10.17 16.06 18.58
C SER A 244 -11.67 16.42 18.47
N MET A 245 -12.53 15.76 19.23
CA MET A 245 -13.96 16.12 19.29
C MET A 245 -14.25 17.31 20.22
N ILE A 246 -13.39 17.57 21.21
CA ILE A 246 -13.57 18.62 22.23
C ILE A 246 -12.92 19.94 21.80
N VAL A 247 -11.70 19.87 21.23
CA VAL A 247 -10.89 21.06 20.87
C VAL A 247 -11.54 21.83 19.72
N LYS A 248 -11.48 23.17 19.78
CA LYS A 248 -12.05 24.06 18.74
C LYS A 248 -11.36 23.92 17.37
N ASN A 249 -10.04 23.86 17.37
CA ASN A 249 -9.19 23.79 16.18
C ASN A 249 -8.38 22.48 16.20
N PRO A 250 -9.01 21.30 15.98
CA PRO A 250 -8.29 20.03 15.97
C PRO A 250 -7.40 19.94 14.73
N VAL A 251 -6.26 19.25 14.85
CA VAL A 251 -5.36 19.00 13.72
C VAL A 251 -6.01 18.06 12.69
N VAL A 252 -6.80 17.11 13.17
CA VAL A 252 -7.62 16.22 12.35
C VAL A 252 -9.09 16.39 12.73
N ASP A 253 -9.94 16.71 11.77
CA ASP A 253 -11.37 16.93 11.99
C ASP A 253 -12.19 15.67 11.77
N PHE A 254 -12.36 14.85 12.83
CA PHE A 254 -13.22 13.66 12.80
C PHE A 254 -14.71 13.97 12.60
N ARG A 255 -15.15 15.23 12.77
CA ARG A 255 -16.54 15.64 12.48
C ARG A 255 -16.89 15.48 10.99
N ALA A 256 -15.87 15.35 10.12
CA ALA A 256 -16.07 15.03 8.70
C ALA A 256 -16.77 13.67 8.51
N PHE A 257 -16.57 12.70 9.40
CA PHE A 257 -17.29 11.41 9.38
C PHE A 257 -18.79 11.51 9.60
N GLY A 258 -19.30 12.62 10.10
CA GLY A 258 -20.74 12.93 10.10
C GLY A 258 -21.34 13.04 8.69
N ASN A 259 -20.52 13.28 7.67
CA ASN A 259 -20.95 13.19 6.28
C ASN A 259 -20.94 11.72 5.82
N ARG A 260 -22.12 11.20 5.50
CA ARG A 260 -22.30 9.78 5.09
C ARG A 260 -21.41 9.37 3.92
N ASN A 261 -21.31 10.23 2.89
CA ASN A 261 -20.49 9.92 1.72
C ASN A 261 -19.00 9.90 2.05
N PHE A 262 -18.55 10.81 2.92
CA PHE A 262 -17.17 10.82 3.38
C PHE A 262 -16.84 9.58 4.23
N ALA A 263 -17.69 9.23 5.18
CA ALA A 263 -17.51 8.04 6.03
C ALA A 263 -17.45 6.75 5.19
N LEU A 264 -18.42 6.56 4.29
CA LEU A 264 -18.41 5.42 3.37
C LEU A 264 -17.20 5.46 2.41
N GLY A 265 -16.85 6.65 1.90
CA GLY A 265 -15.68 6.83 1.05
C GLY A 265 -14.37 6.44 1.74
N CYS A 266 -14.20 6.80 3.02
CA CYS A 266 -13.07 6.39 3.85
C CYS A 266 -13.05 4.87 4.07
N PHE A 267 -14.20 4.25 4.36
CA PHE A 267 -14.30 2.79 4.50
C PHE A 267 -13.95 2.07 3.20
N LEU A 268 -14.46 2.54 2.06
CA LEU A 268 -14.16 1.96 0.74
C LEU A 268 -12.70 2.20 0.34
N SER A 269 -12.11 3.34 0.74
CA SER A 269 -10.68 3.62 0.58
C SER A 269 -9.83 2.65 1.41
N PHE A 270 -10.22 2.39 2.66
CA PHE A 270 -9.60 1.39 3.54
C PHE A 270 -9.66 0.00 2.92
N THR A 271 -10.83 -0.46 2.46
CA THR A 271 -10.97 -1.76 1.79
C THR A 271 -10.14 -1.85 0.51
N THR A 272 -10.10 -0.77 -0.28
CA THR A 272 -9.26 -0.71 -1.48
C THR A 272 -7.78 -0.81 -1.11
N GLY A 273 -7.37 -0.18 -0.01
CA GLY A 273 -6.03 -0.32 0.59
C GLY A 273 -5.73 -1.77 0.93
N ILE A 274 -6.62 -2.47 1.66
CA ILE A 274 -6.49 -3.91 1.94
C ILE A 274 -6.21 -4.67 0.64
N GLY A 275 -7.03 -4.50 -0.39
CA GLY A 275 -6.90 -5.26 -1.63
C GLY A 275 -5.60 -5.00 -2.38
N ILE A 276 -5.24 -3.73 -2.58
CA ILE A 276 -4.06 -3.35 -3.35
C ILE A 276 -2.79 -3.83 -2.65
N PHE A 277 -2.58 -3.45 -1.39
CA PHE A 277 -1.33 -3.71 -0.69
C PHE A 277 -1.18 -5.20 -0.31
N SER A 278 -2.25 -5.88 0.13
CA SER A 278 -2.17 -7.32 0.40
C SER A 278 -1.84 -8.14 -0.85
N THR A 279 -2.39 -7.79 -2.01
CA THR A 279 -2.08 -8.53 -3.24
C THR A 279 -0.67 -8.25 -3.77
N ILE A 280 -0.15 -7.01 -3.57
CA ILE A 280 1.24 -6.68 -3.86
C ILE A 280 2.18 -7.44 -2.93
N TYR A 281 1.79 -7.71 -1.70
CA TYR A 281 2.54 -8.52 -0.73
C TYR A 281 2.46 -10.02 -1.05
N LEU A 282 1.23 -10.58 -1.20
CA LEU A 282 1.01 -12.02 -1.36
C LEU A 282 1.56 -12.59 -2.66
N THR A 283 1.39 -11.88 -3.79
CA THR A 283 1.75 -12.41 -5.11
C THR A 283 3.24 -12.63 -5.30
N PRO A 284 4.14 -11.68 -4.96
CA PRO A 284 5.58 -11.92 -5.03
C PRO A 284 6.05 -13.01 -4.06
N LEU A 285 5.47 -13.04 -2.84
CA LEU A 285 5.81 -14.06 -1.86
C LEU A 285 5.46 -15.47 -2.37
N PHE A 286 4.28 -15.65 -2.97
CA PHE A 286 3.90 -16.93 -3.57
C PHE A 286 4.88 -17.32 -4.69
N LEU A 287 5.16 -16.41 -5.61
CA LEU A 287 6.06 -16.67 -6.74
C LEU A 287 7.49 -16.97 -6.31
N GLY A 288 7.99 -16.26 -5.28
CA GLY A 288 9.32 -16.49 -4.73
C GLY A 288 9.42 -17.77 -3.90
N TYR A 289 8.56 -17.94 -2.88
CA TYR A 289 8.69 -19.05 -1.92
C TYR A 289 8.11 -20.37 -2.41
N VAL A 290 6.99 -20.36 -3.13
CA VAL A 290 6.35 -21.60 -3.62
C VAL A 290 6.89 -22.01 -4.97
N ARG A 291 7.04 -21.03 -5.90
CA ARG A 291 7.53 -21.31 -7.27
C ARG A 291 9.04 -21.21 -7.44
N GLY A 292 9.75 -20.52 -6.54
CA GLY A 292 11.19 -20.31 -6.63
C GLY A 292 11.61 -19.38 -7.78
N LEU A 293 10.72 -18.44 -8.20
CA LEU A 293 11.04 -17.48 -9.26
C LEU A 293 11.99 -16.39 -8.74
N SER A 294 12.87 -15.91 -9.60
CA SER A 294 13.75 -14.77 -9.32
C SER A 294 12.94 -13.47 -9.19
N ALA A 295 13.54 -12.43 -8.60
CA ALA A 295 12.92 -11.11 -8.46
C ALA A 295 12.48 -10.55 -9.83
N TRP A 296 13.33 -10.69 -10.86
CA TRP A 296 13.00 -10.28 -12.22
C TRP A 296 11.80 -11.05 -12.81
N GLN A 297 11.79 -12.38 -12.70
CA GLN A 297 10.69 -13.21 -13.20
C GLN A 297 9.37 -12.88 -12.48
N THR A 298 9.44 -12.65 -11.18
CA THR A 298 8.30 -12.22 -10.36
C THR A 298 7.78 -10.86 -10.82
N GLY A 299 8.69 -9.90 -11.04
CA GLY A 299 8.36 -8.58 -11.56
C GLY A 299 7.64 -8.64 -12.90
N VAL A 300 8.17 -9.41 -13.86
CA VAL A 300 7.54 -9.62 -15.18
C VAL A 300 6.15 -10.24 -15.07
N ALA A 301 5.97 -11.23 -14.18
CA ALA A 301 4.66 -11.86 -13.95
C ALA A 301 3.62 -10.85 -13.43
N ILE A 302 4.03 -9.91 -12.56
CA ILE A 302 3.13 -8.92 -11.96
C ILE A 302 2.86 -7.72 -12.88
N PHE A 303 3.75 -7.43 -13.81
CA PHE A 303 3.67 -6.28 -14.72
C PHE A 303 2.32 -6.19 -15.46
N SER A 304 1.69 -7.33 -15.77
CA SER A 304 0.38 -7.40 -16.43
C SER A 304 -0.72 -6.64 -15.65
N THR A 305 -0.65 -6.57 -14.32
CA THR A 305 -1.58 -5.76 -13.50
C THR A 305 -1.43 -4.26 -13.79
N GLY A 306 -0.20 -3.75 -13.87
CA GLY A 306 0.07 -2.34 -14.18
C GLY A 306 -0.40 -1.98 -15.58
N ALA A 307 -0.09 -2.81 -16.57
CA ALA A 307 -0.53 -2.62 -17.96
C ALA A 307 -2.05 -2.61 -18.06
N ALA A 308 -2.75 -3.54 -17.40
CA ALA A 308 -4.20 -3.59 -17.35
C ALA A 308 -4.80 -2.36 -16.64
N SER A 309 -4.18 -1.86 -15.58
CA SER A 309 -4.61 -0.65 -14.88
C SER A 309 -4.56 0.59 -15.80
N ILE A 310 -3.48 0.73 -16.59
CA ILE A 310 -3.36 1.82 -17.59
C ILE A 310 -4.49 1.71 -18.63
N ALA A 311 -4.76 0.50 -19.14
CA ALA A 311 -5.81 0.26 -20.11
C ALA A 311 -7.23 0.56 -19.55
N GLY A 312 -7.43 0.42 -18.25
CA GLY A 312 -8.68 0.76 -17.57
C GLY A 312 -9.01 2.27 -17.55
N VAL A 313 -7.99 3.13 -17.59
CA VAL A 313 -8.16 4.60 -17.45
C VAL A 313 -9.06 5.22 -18.51
N PRO A 314 -8.83 5.06 -19.82
CA PRO A 314 -9.69 5.64 -20.85
C PRO A 314 -11.13 5.12 -20.74
N VAL A 315 -11.31 3.85 -20.39
CA VAL A 315 -12.63 3.25 -20.20
C VAL A 315 -13.34 3.88 -19.00
N TYR A 316 -12.63 4.03 -17.87
CA TYR A 316 -13.15 4.72 -16.69
C TYR A 316 -13.61 6.15 -17.04
N ILE A 317 -12.79 6.93 -17.73
CA ILE A 317 -13.12 8.31 -18.11
C ILE A 317 -14.37 8.35 -19.01
N ALA A 318 -14.46 7.45 -19.97
CA ALA A 318 -15.62 7.37 -20.87
C ALA A 318 -16.91 7.03 -20.11
N LEU A 319 -16.85 6.06 -19.19
CA LEU A 319 -18.01 5.65 -18.39
C LEU A 319 -18.39 6.71 -17.33
N ALA A 320 -17.41 7.32 -16.65
CA ALA A 320 -17.65 8.33 -15.61
C ALA A 320 -18.32 9.61 -16.13
N ARG A 321 -18.28 9.86 -17.45
CA ARG A 321 -19.02 10.96 -18.09
C ARG A 321 -20.50 10.65 -18.32
N LYS A 322 -20.85 9.37 -18.46
CA LYS A 322 -22.19 8.93 -18.86
C LYS A 322 -23.00 8.37 -17.70
N TYR A 323 -22.32 7.71 -16.74
CA TYR A 323 -22.95 6.95 -15.68
C TYR A 323 -22.64 7.54 -14.30
N ASP A 324 -23.48 7.22 -13.33
CA ASP A 324 -23.24 7.58 -11.93
C ASP A 324 -22.00 6.86 -11.39
N LEU A 325 -21.11 7.62 -10.75
CA LEU A 325 -19.86 7.11 -10.19
C LEU A 325 -20.05 5.98 -9.17
N ARG A 326 -21.20 5.90 -8.51
CA ARG A 326 -21.52 4.81 -7.58
C ARG A 326 -21.57 3.45 -8.28
N TRP A 327 -22.24 3.39 -9.41
CA TRP A 327 -22.34 2.14 -10.20
C TRP A 327 -20.99 1.73 -10.80
N ILE A 328 -20.20 2.71 -11.21
CA ILE A 328 -18.83 2.48 -11.71
C ILE A 328 -17.96 1.92 -10.60
N MET A 329 -18.04 2.48 -9.39
CA MET A 329 -17.28 2.00 -8.23
C MET A 329 -17.74 0.60 -7.81
N MET A 330 -19.05 0.35 -7.79
CA MET A 330 -19.60 -0.97 -7.49
C MET A 330 -19.10 -2.02 -8.47
N PHE A 331 -19.10 -1.71 -9.76
CA PHE A 331 -18.51 -2.57 -10.80
C PHE A 331 -17.02 -2.83 -10.53
N GLY A 332 -16.25 -1.78 -10.24
CA GLY A 332 -14.81 -1.91 -9.94
C GLY A 332 -14.53 -2.82 -8.75
N LEU A 333 -15.25 -2.61 -7.64
CA LEU A 333 -15.10 -3.44 -6.42
C LEU A 333 -15.54 -4.90 -6.66
N ALA A 334 -16.64 -5.11 -7.40
CA ALA A 334 -17.09 -6.45 -7.75
C ALA A 334 -16.07 -7.20 -8.63
N CYS A 335 -15.50 -6.53 -9.64
CA CYS A 335 -14.44 -7.10 -10.47
C CYS A 335 -13.17 -7.39 -9.67
N PHE A 336 -12.79 -6.52 -8.73
CA PHE A 336 -11.65 -6.80 -7.86
C PHE A 336 -11.93 -8.02 -6.96
N GLY A 337 -13.14 -8.13 -6.40
CA GLY A 337 -13.58 -9.33 -5.65
C GLY A 337 -13.54 -10.60 -6.52
N LEU A 338 -13.98 -10.52 -7.78
CA LEU A 338 -13.91 -11.62 -8.75
C LEU A 338 -12.46 -12.03 -9.05
N ALA A 339 -11.55 -11.06 -9.14
CA ALA A 339 -10.13 -11.35 -9.29
C ALA A 339 -9.60 -12.12 -8.07
N MET A 340 -9.94 -11.71 -6.85
CA MET A 340 -9.55 -12.42 -5.62
C MET A 340 -10.13 -13.82 -5.55
N TRP A 341 -11.38 -14.00 -5.99
CA TRP A 341 -11.98 -15.32 -6.15
C TRP A 341 -11.18 -16.19 -7.15
N SER A 342 -10.78 -15.61 -8.28
CA SER A 342 -9.91 -16.31 -9.25
C SER A 342 -8.56 -16.71 -8.66
N PHE A 343 -7.89 -15.79 -7.92
CA PHE A 343 -6.67 -16.09 -7.20
C PHE A 343 -6.84 -17.18 -6.13
N SER A 344 -8.04 -17.39 -5.59
CA SER A 344 -8.28 -18.44 -4.59
C SER A 344 -8.18 -19.86 -5.13
N PHE A 345 -8.13 -20.04 -6.44
CA PHE A 345 -7.89 -21.34 -7.10
C PHE A 345 -6.41 -21.59 -7.41
N ILE A 346 -5.51 -20.80 -6.85
CA ILE A 346 -4.07 -20.92 -7.06
C ILE A 346 -3.59 -22.33 -6.68
N THR A 347 -2.72 -22.89 -7.52
CA THR A 347 -2.05 -24.18 -7.29
C THR A 347 -0.54 -23.98 -7.25
N SER A 348 0.20 -24.93 -6.68
CA SER A 348 1.66 -24.88 -6.61
C SER A 348 2.35 -24.73 -7.96
N ASP A 349 1.67 -25.02 -9.07
CA ASP A 349 2.23 -24.96 -10.43
C ASP A 349 1.96 -23.64 -11.15
N TRP A 350 1.15 -22.75 -10.56
CA TRP A 350 0.84 -21.46 -11.18
C TRP A 350 2.08 -20.58 -11.29
N GLY A 351 2.36 -20.13 -12.51
CA GLY A 351 3.39 -19.16 -12.85
C GLY A 351 2.81 -17.92 -13.49
N GLY A 352 3.62 -17.18 -14.23
CA GLY A 352 3.21 -15.94 -14.91
C GLY A 352 2.04 -16.12 -15.87
N ASP A 353 1.99 -17.22 -16.61
CA ASP A 353 0.97 -17.50 -17.61
C ASP A 353 -0.41 -17.72 -16.98
N GLN A 354 -0.48 -18.53 -15.91
CA GLN A 354 -1.74 -18.82 -15.21
C GLN A 354 -2.24 -17.59 -14.43
N LEU A 355 -1.30 -16.77 -13.91
CA LEU A 355 -1.61 -15.53 -13.20
C LEU A 355 -2.05 -14.39 -14.12
N LEU A 356 -1.85 -14.49 -15.43
CA LEU A 356 -2.11 -13.41 -16.38
C LEU A 356 -3.58 -12.92 -16.29
N TRP A 357 -4.54 -13.81 -16.38
CA TRP A 357 -5.96 -13.44 -16.33
C TRP A 357 -6.39 -12.89 -14.97
N PRO A 358 -6.10 -13.53 -13.83
CA PRO A 358 -6.35 -12.94 -12.51
C PRO A 358 -5.74 -11.56 -12.33
N GLN A 359 -4.51 -11.34 -12.82
CA GLN A 359 -3.83 -10.04 -12.77
C GLN A 359 -4.53 -8.97 -13.63
N ILE A 360 -4.97 -9.32 -14.85
CA ILE A 360 -5.71 -8.40 -15.72
C ILE A 360 -7.06 -8.05 -15.08
N ILE A 361 -7.81 -9.04 -14.58
CA ILE A 361 -9.12 -8.83 -13.93
C ILE A 361 -8.97 -7.98 -12.67
N ARG A 362 -7.83 -8.04 -11.96
CA ARG A 362 -7.51 -7.20 -10.82
C ARG A 362 -7.10 -5.78 -11.24
N GLY A 363 -6.18 -5.67 -12.20
CA GLY A 363 -5.55 -4.41 -12.60
C GLY A 363 -6.52 -3.47 -13.32
N PHE A 364 -7.25 -3.98 -14.30
CA PHE A 364 -8.16 -3.18 -15.10
C PHE A 364 -9.18 -2.38 -14.28
N PRO A 365 -9.91 -2.94 -13.30
CA PRO A 365 -10.90 -2.21 -12.52
C PRO A 365 -10.30 -1.39 -11.36
N GLN A 366 -9.01 -1.39 -11.15
CA GLN A 366 -8.40 -0.73 -9.99
C GLN A 366 -8.67 0.79 -9.97
N VAL A 367 -8.61 1.45 -11.13
CA VAL A 367 -8.97 2.87 -11.25
C VAL A 367 -10.45 3.11 -10.95
N PHE A 368 -11.33 2.15 -11.22
CA PHE A 368 -12.77 2.22 -10.94
C PHE A 368 -13.07 2.12 -9.44
N CYS A 369 -12.16 1.59 -8.64
CA CYS A 369 -12.26 1.59 -7.18
C CYS A 369 -11.74 2.91 -6.59
N VAL A 370 -10.54 3.34 -7.01
CA VAL A 370 -9.83 4.47 -6.39
C VAL A 370 -10.43 5.82 -6.80
N ALA A 371 -10.61 6.08 -8.09
CA ALA A 371 -11.01 7.41 -8.56
C ALA A 371 -12.44 7.82 -8.13
N PRO A 372 -13.46 6.95 -8.19
CA PRO A 372 -14.78 7.30 -7.67
C PRO A 372 -14.81 7.48 -6.16
N SER A 373 -14.06 6.67 -5.38
CA SER A 373 -14.03 6.81 -3.92
C SER A 373 -13.52 8.18 -3.48
N VAL A 374 -12.48 8.71 -4.15
CA VAL A 374 -11.97 10.08 -3.97
C VAL A 374 -13.05 11.12 -4.31
N THR A 375 -13.67 10.98 -5.48
CA THR A 375 -14.64 11.97 -5.97
C THR A 375 -15.92 11.98 -5.12
N LEU A 376 -16.45 10.82 -4.74
CA LEU A 376 -17.67 10.71 -3.94
C LEU A 376 -17.42 11.03 -2.47
N GLY A 377 -16.30 10.62 -1.91
CA GLY A 377 -15.93 10.88 -0.51
C GLY A 377 -15.58 12.34 -0.30
N LEU A 378 -14.51 12.82 -0.91
CA LEU A 378 -14.03 14.18 -0.72
C LEU A 378 -14.92 15.23 -1.40
N GLY A 379 -15.47 14.94 -2.58
CA GLY A 379 -16.31 15.87 -3.33
C GLY A 379 -17.65 16.20 -2.66
N SER A 380 -18.04 15.47 -1.62
CA SER A 380 -19.24 15.74 -0.82
C SER A 380 -19.03 16.76 0.29
N LEU A 381 -17.78 17.17 0.55
CA LEU A 381 -17.42 18.06 1.63
C LEU A 381 -17.31 19.53 1.17
N ALA A 382 -17.53 20.45 2.12
CA ALA A 382 -17.29 21.87 1.88
C ALA A 382 -15.80 22.14 1.59
N PRO A 383 -15.46 23.10 0.70
CA PRO A 383 -14.08 23.39 0.30
C PRO A 383 -13.13 23.64 1.49
N ALA A 384 -13.61 24.31 2.54
CA ALA A 384 -12.82 24.59 3.74
C ALA A 384 -12.35 23.33 4.49
N ARG A 385 -13.08 22.21 4.39
CA ARG A 385 -12.75 20.94 5.06
C ARG A 385 -11.90 20.00 4.21
N LEU A 386 -11.76 20.25 2.90
CA LEU A 386 -11.08 19.34 1.97
C LEU A 386 -9.62 19.06 2.36
N LYS A 387 -8.90 20.07 2.86
CA LYS A 387 -7.49 19.92 3.26
C LYS A 387 -7.32 18.90 4.39
N TYR A 388 -8.12 18.98 5.44
CA TYR A 388 -8.12 18.03 6.56
C TYR A 388 -8.62 16.64 6.14
N ALA A 389 -9.72 16.62 5.37
CA ALA A 389 -10.36 15.40 4.95
C ALA A 389 -9.52 14.57 3.97
N SER A 390 -8.68 15.21 3.13
CA SER A 390 -7.81 14.50 2.19
C SER A 390 -6.71 13.72 2.92
N GLY A 391 -6.12 14.28 3.98
CA GLY A 391 -5.16 13.59 4.84
C GLY A 391 -5.79 12.36 5.48
N LEU A 392 -6.98 12.53 6.11
CA LEU A 392 -7.71 11.45 6.76
C LEU A 392 -8.13 10.35 5.76
N PHE A 393 -8.58 10.73 4.56
CA PHE A 393 -8.94 9.79 3.51
C PHE A 393 -7.75 8.94 3.05
N ASN A 394 -6.57 9.54 2.86
CA ASN A 394 -5.35 8.84 2.49
C ASN A 394 -4.81 7.97 3.63
N MET A 395 -4.87 8.47 4.88
CA MET A 395 -4.54 7.68 6.06
C MET A 395 -5.38 6.39 6.13
N MET A 396 -6.69 6.46 5.87
CA MET A 396 -7.56 5.28 5.86
C MET A 396 -7.14 4.26 4.81
N ARG A 397 -6.70 4.70 3.62
CA ARG A 397 -6.19 3.79 2.59
C ARG A 397 -4.88 3.11 3.02
N ASN A 398 -3.91 3.86 3.56
CA ASN A 398 -2.64 3.31 4.00
C ASN A 398 -2.82 2.38 5.20
N LEU A 399 -3.65 2.77 6.17
CA LEU A 399 -4.02 1.92 7.30
C LEU A 399 -4.71 0.62 6.84
N GLY A 400 -5.59 0.71 5.82
CA GLY A 400 -6.18 -0.48 5.20
C GLY A 400 -5.11 -1.39 4.60
N GLY A 401 -4.08 -0.82 4.00
CA GLY A 401 -2.92 -1.55 3.48
C GLY A 401 -2.15 -2.27 4.57
N ALA A 402 -1.76 -1.56 5.63
CA ALA A 402 -1.03 -2.14 6.77
C ALA A 402 -1.83 -3.26 7.45
N VAL A 403 -3.12 -3.02 7.76
CA VAL A 403 -4.02 -4.05 8.32
C VAL A 403 -4.15 -5.24 7.38
N GLY A 404 -4.29 -4.99 6.08
CA GLY A 404 -4.41 -6.05 5.08
C GLY A 404 -3.17 -6.95 5.01
N ILE A 405 -1.97 -6.36 4.98
CA ILE A 405 -0.70 -7.09 5.01
C ILE A 405 -0.57 -7.89 6.31
N ALA A 406 -0.82 -7.25 7.46
CA ALA A 406 -0.74 -7.86 8.78
C ALA A 406 -1.68 -9.08 8.91
N VAL A 407 -2.94 -8.93 8.53
CA VAL A 407 -3.93 -10.02 8.56
C VAL A 407 -3.55 -11.14 7.59
N CYS A 408 -3.12 -10.82 6.38
CA CYS A 408 -2.67 -11.83 5.41
C CYS A 408 -1.43 -12.57 5.90
N GLY A 409 -0.44 -11.88 6.49
CA GLY A 409 0.75 -12.50 7.08
C GLY A 409 0.40 -13.46 8.23
N ALA A 410 -0.47 -13.01 9.15
CA ALA A 410 -0.97 -13.86 10.24
C ALA A 410 -1.74 -15.09 9.71
N MET A 411 -2.58 -14.89 8.70
CA MET A 411 -3.29 -15.98 8.04
C MET A 411 -2.34 -16.98 7.38
N LEU A 412 -1.31 -16.49 6.64
CA LEU A 412 -0.33 -17.39 6.03
C LEU A 412 0.33 -18.28 7.08
N ASN A 413 0.79 -17.71 8.22
CA ASN A 413 1.40 -18.50 9.28
C ASN A 413 0.42 -19.53 9.88
N ALA A 414 -0.75 -19.08 10.33
CA ALA A 414 -1.72 -19.93 10.99
C ALA A 414 -2.28 -21.02 10.06
N ARG A 415 -2.65 -20.65 8.82
CA ARG A 415 -3.26 -21.56 7.86
C ARG A 415 -2.24 -22.52 7.25
N THR A 416 -0.98 -22.10 7.05
CA THR A 416 0.09 -23.02 6.62
C THR A 416 0.28 -24.12 7.64
N ASN A 417 0.37 -23.79 8.93
CA ASN A 417 0.49 -24.79 9.99
C ASN A 417 -0.73 -25.72 10.06
N PHE A 418 -1.92 -25.17 9.94
CA PHE A 418 -3.18 -25.95 9.91
C PHE A 418 -3.21 -26.92 8.72
N HIS A 419 -2.98 -26.43 7.52
CA HIS A 419 -2.99 -27.27 6.31
C HIS A 419 -1.84 -28.27 6.30
N PHE A 420 -0.66 -27.88 6.80
CA PHE A 420 0.46 -28.80 6.91
C PHE A 420 0.15 -29.95 7.86
N ALA A 421 -0.41 -29.67 9.04
CA ALA A 421 -0.81 -30.70 9.99
C ALA A 421 -1.89 -31.65 9.39
N ALA A 422 -2.87 -31.10 8.68
CA ALA A 422 -3.89 -31.89 8.01
C ALA A 422 -3.30 -32.79 6.91
N LEU A 423 -2.44 -32.25 6.05
CA LEU A 423 -1.78 -33.01 4.97
C LEU A 423 -0.82 -34.07 5.56
N ALA A 424 -0.03 -33.71 6.56
CA ALA A 424 0.92 -34.62 7.21
C ALA A 424 0.21 -35.79 7.89
N GLY A 425 -0.99 -35.59 8.42
CA GLY A 425 -1.81 -36.66 8.99
C GLY A 425 -2.18 -37.78 7.97
N HIS A 426 -2.20 -37.45 6.68
CA HIS A 426 -2.41 -38.42 5.59
C HIS A 426 -1.10 -39.08 5.11
N LEU A 427 0.06 -38.62 5.55
CA LEU A 427 1.38 -39.18 5.18
C LEU A 427 1.77 -40.30 6.15
N ASN A 428 0.97 -41.34 6.25
CA ASN A 428 1.24 -42.48 7.12
C ASN A 428 1.61 -43.72 6.31
N ALA A 429 2.21 -44.70 6.95
CA ALA A 429 2.69 -45.91 6.31
C ALA A 429 1.55 -46.78 5.71
N GLY A 430 0.30 -46.59 6.16
CA GLY A 430 -0.88 -47.24 5.61
C GLY A 430 -1.37 -46.67 4.28
N ASN A 431 -0.88 -45.49 3.87
CA ASN A 431 -1.23 -44.86 2.61
C ASN A 431 -0.35 -45.41 1.46
N GLY A 432 -0.91 -46.29 0.64
CA GLY A 432 -0.19 -46.93 -0.47
C GLY A 432 0.34 -45.97 -1.52
N ALA A 433 -0.37 -44.87 -1.81
CA ALA A 433 0.10 -43.81 -2.73
C ALA A 433 1.35 -43.08 -2.19
N MET A 434 1.33 -42.74 -0.90
CA MET A 434 2.46 -42.10 -0.21
C MET A 434 3.68 -43.03 -0.18
N THR A 435 3.50 -44.28 0.21
CA THR A 435 4.61 -45.26 0.26
C THR A 435 5.17 -45.56 -1.14
N GLY A 436 4.34 -45.56 -2.17
CA GLY A 436 4.74 -45.67 -3.57
C GLY A 436 5.58 -44.46 -4.03
N LEU A 437 5.10 -43.24 -3.74
CA LEU A 437 5.84 -41.99 -4.03
C LEU A 437 7.19 -41.96 -3.31
N LEU A 438 7.23 -42.27 -2.02
CA LEU A 438 8.44 -42.28 -1.22
C LEU A 438 9.47 -43.28 -1.76
N ARG A 439 9.03 -44.51 -2.13
CA ARG A 439 9.91 -45.51 -2.78
C ARG A 439 10.47 -45.00 -4.09
N GLY A 440 9.62 -44.40 -4.94
CA GLY A 440 10.05 -43.83 -6.22
C GLY A 440 11.10 -42.71 -6.06
N LEU A 441 10.86 -41.79 -5.15
CA LEU A 441 11.82 -40.71 -4.78
C LEU A 441 13.11 -41.28 -4.22
N THR A 442 13.02 -42.24 -3.29
CA THR A 442 14.19 -42.92 -2.69
C THR A 442 15.02 -43.58 -3.78
N GLY A 443 14.40 -44.38 -4.67
CA GLY A 443 15.13 -45.06 -5.75
C GLY A 443 15.80 -44.09 -6.72
N ARG A 444 15.18 -42.96 -7.02
CA ARG A 444 15.73 -41.92 -7.92
C ARG A 444 16.92 -41.19 -7.25
N LEU A 445 16.76 -40.77 -6.01
CA LEU A 445 17.77 -40.00 -5.28
C LEU A 445 18.94 -40.86 -4.81
N SER A 446 18.72 -42.14 -4.46
CA SER A 446 19.80 -43.08 -4.12
C SER A 446 20.77 -43.31 -5.29
N ARG A 447 20.28 -43.34 -6.52
CA ARG A 447 21.13 -43.46 -7.72
C ARG A 447 22.01 -42.22 -7.90
N GLY A 448 21.52 -41.03 -7.61
CA GLY A 448 22.30 -39.79 -7.69
C GLY A 448 23.32 -39.60 -6.57
N LEU A 449 22.98 -40.07 -5.35
CA LEU A 449 23.80 -39.91 -4.14
C LEU A 449 24.74 -41.11 -3.83
N GLY A 450 24.60 -42.19 -4.56
CA GLY A 450 25.42 -43.40 -4.36
C GLY A 450 25.16 -44.14 -3.04
N SER A 451 24.15 -43.76 -2.26
CA SER A 451 23.83 -44.33 -0.96
C SER A 451 22.33 -44.49 -0.75
N PRO A 452 21.81 -45.67 -0.42
CA PRO A 452 20.38 -45.88 -0.15
C PRO A 452 19.88 -45.08 1.07
N VAL A 453 20.73 -44.94 2.11
CA VAL A 453 20.37 -44.18 3.33
C VAL A 453 20.27 -42.69 3.03
N ALA A 454 21.28 -42.15 2.34
CA ALA A 454 21.24 -40.72 1.91
C ALA A 454 20.08 -40.45 0.95
N GLY A 455 19.80 -41.38 0.03
CA GLY A 455 18.65 -41.28 -0.88
C GLY A 455 17.33 -41.28 -0.16
N HIS A 456 17.15 -42.10 0.87
CA HIS A 456 15.93 -42.12 1.68
C HIS A 456 15.75 -40.83 2.48
N GLN A 457 16.81 -40.32 3.12
CA GLN A 457 16.73 -39.02 3.82
C GLN A 457 16.42 -37.86 2.89
N ALA A 458 17.02 -37.85 1.70
CA ALA A 458 16.73 -36.83 0.67
C ALA A 458 15.27 -36.93 0.18
N ALA A 459 14.73 -38.15 0.01
CA ALA A 459 13.36 -38.39 -0.37
C ALA A 459 12.36 -37.89 0.70
N LEU A 460 12.66 -38.09 1.98
CA LEU A 460 11.84 -37.55 3.07
C LEU A 460 11.86 -36.00 3.11
N ARG A 461 13.02 -35.40 2.88
CA ARG A 461 13.13 -33.92 2.77
C ARG A 461 12.31 -33.39 1.60
N GLU A 462 12.37 -34.07 0.46
CA GLU A 462 11.61 -33.67 -0.74
C GLU A 462 10.10 -33.84 -0.51
N LEU A 463 9.66 -34.92 0.12
CA LEU A 463 8.27 -35.13 0.50
C LEU A 463 7.78 -34.03 1.46
N TRP A 464 8.58 -33.69 2.47
CA TRP A 464 8.29 -32.58 3.39
C TRP A 464 8.17 -31.27 2.60
N ARG A 465 9.10 -30.95 1.71
CA ARG A 465 9.10 -29.75 0.89
C ARG A 465 7.84 -29.65 0.03
N MET A 466 7.46 -30.73 -0.63
CA MET A 466 6.23 -30.79 -1.45
C MET A 466 4.98 -30.56 -0.60
N THR A 467 4.89 -31.23 0.56
CA THR A 467 3.76 -31.08 1.49
C THR A 467 3.66 -29.67 2.05
N TYR A 468 4.81 -29.09 2.39
CA TYR A 468 4.86 -27.71 2.91
C TYR A 468 4.49 -26.68 1.84
N ALA A 469 4.98 -26.83 0.60
CA ALA A 469 4.60 -25.97 -0.52
C ALA A 469 3.10 -26.06 -0.83
N GLN A 470 2.51 -27.25 -0.75
CA GLN A 470 1.07 -27.45 -0.91
C GLN A 470 0.27 -26.79 0.24
N ALA A 471 0.73 -26.93 1.48
CA ALA A 471 0.11 -26.27 2.63
C ALA A 471 0.17 -24.74 2.52
N GLN A 472 1.32 -24.19 2.10
CA GLN A 472 1.45 -22.76 1.80
C GLN A 472 0.48 -22.33 0.70
N THR A 473 0.39 -23.08 -0.39
CA THR A 473 -0.52 -22.77 -1.51
C THR A 473 -1.98 -22.66 -1.03
N LEU A 474 -2.43 -23.58 -0.18
CA LEU A 474 -3.77 -23.53 0.42
C LEU A 474 -3.93 -22.33 1.35
N ALA A 475 -2.88 -21.94 2.10
CA ALA A 475 -2.91 -20.74 2.94
C ALA A 475 -3.02 -19.46 2.11
N TYR A 476 -2.33 -19.36 0.97
CA TYR A 476 -2.51 -18.25 0.01
C TYR A 476 -3.94 -18.20 -0.52
N SER A 477 -4.51 -19.34 -0.89
CA SER A 477 -5.92 -19.46 -1.31
C SER A 477 -6.88 -18.89 -0.26
N ASP A 478 -6.68 -19.24 1.01
CA ASP A 478 -7.50 -18.73 2.11
C ASP A 478 -7.35 -17.23 2.30
N ALA A 479 -6.12 -16.69 2.19
CA ALA A 479 -5.87 -15.24 2.27
C ALA A 479 -6.58 -14.48 1.13
N PHE A 480 -6.53 -14.97 -0.11
CA PHE A 480 -7.27 -14.37 -1.22
C PHE A 480 -8.79 -14.41 -1.03
N ARG A 481 -9.33 -15.49 -0.43
CA ARG A 481 -10.76 -15.57 -0.05
C ARG A 481 -11.14 -14.54 0.99
N ALA A 482 -10.28 -14.28 1.99
CA ALA A 482 -10.53 -13.24 2.99
C ALA A 482 -10.61 -11.85 2.36
N ILE A 483 -9.69 -11.53 1.44
CA ILE A 483 -9.72 -10.26 0.70
C ILE A 483 -10.99 -10.18 -0.16
N MET A 484 -11.38 -11.27 -0.84
CA MET A 484 -12.61 -11.34 -1.63
C MET A 484 -13.83 -10.96 -0.77
N LEU A 485 -13.95 -11.53 0.43
CA LEU A 485 -15.06 -11.21 1.34
C LEU A 485 -15.12 -9.72 1.71
N ALA A 486 -13.97 -9.10 1.96
CA ALA A 486 -13.91 -7.64 2.23
C ALA A 486 -14.44 -6.84 1.03
N PHE A 487 -14.13 -7.23 -0.20
CA PHE A 487 -14.62 -6.58 -1.41
C PHE A 487 -16.11 -6.84 -1.69
N VAL A 488 -16.62 -8.03 -1.36
CA VAL A 488 -18.06 -8.32 -1.42
C VAL A 488 -18.82 -7.38 -0.46
N ILE A 489 -18.36 -7.27 0.79
CA ILE A 489 -18.96 -6.35 1.78
C ILE A 489 -18.90 -4.89 1.27
N ALA A 490 -17.73 -4.46 0.78
CA ALA A 490 -17.57 -3.12 0.23
C ALA A 490 -18.53 -2.85 -0.93
N THR A 491 -18.68 -3.80 -1.85
CA THR A 491 -19.60 -3.71 -3.00
C THR A 491 -21.04 -3.51 -2.54
N CYS A 492 -21.48 -4.27 -1.52
CA CYS A 492 -22.83 -4.15 -0.94
C CYS A 492 -23.08 -2.82 -0.21
N LEU A 493 -22.03 -2.12 0.23
CA LEU A 493 -22.15 -0.83 0.90
C LEU A 493 -22.22 0.37 -0.05
N VAL A 494 -21.78 0.22 -1.30
CA VAL A 494 -21.80 1.32 -2.29
C VAL A 494 -23.20 1.94 -2.50
N PRO A 495 -24.31 1.17 -2.62
CA PRO A 495 -25.64 1.73 -2.79
C PRO A 495 -26.08 2.66 -1.64
N LEU A 496 -25.45 2.54 -0.48
CA LEU A 496 -25.71 3.42 0.66
C LEU A 496 -25.18 4.85 0.45
N MET A 497 -24.27 5.08 -0.50
CA MET A 497 -23.77 6.43 -0.82
C MET A 497 -24.85 7.26 -1.51
N ARG A 498 -24.87 8.55 -1.21
CA ARG A 498 -25.75 9.51 -1.89
C ARG A 498 -25.09 10.00 -3.18
N LYS A 499 -25.90 10.26 -4.20
CA LYS A 499 -25.43 10.86 -5.45
C LYS A 499 -24.80 12.24 -5.16
N VAL A 500 -23.56 12.43 -5.58
CA VAL A 500 -22.90 13.74 -5.52
C VAL A 500 -23.18 14.46 -6.82
N THR A 501 -24.04 15.48 -6.74
CA THR A 501 -24.21 16.41 -7.87
C THR A 501 -23.00 17.32 -7.90
N PRO A 502 -22.29 17.47 -9.04
CA PRO A 502 -21.19 18.43 -9.12
C PRO A 502 -21.71 19.80 -8.73
N ALA A 503 -21.06 20.46 -7.78
CA ALA A 503 -21.43 21.81 -7.39
C ALA A 503 -21.47 22.68 -8.68
N ARG A 504 -22.65 23.20 -9.02
CA ARG A 504 -22.84 24.15 -10.10
C ARG A 504 -21.91 25.34 -9.77
N ALA A 505 -21.05 25.72 -10.73
CA ALA A 505 -20.24 26.92 -10.58
C ALA A 505 -21.17 28.05 -10.13
N ALA A 506 -20.82 28.74 -9.04
CA ALA A 506 -21.54 29.96 -8.70
C ALA A 506 -21.55 30.89 -9.91
N PRO A 507 -22.66 31.55 -10.23
CA PRO A 507 -22.69 32.50 -11.33
C PRO A 507 -21.55 33.51 -11.16
N ALA A 508 -20.87 33.84 -12.27
CA ALA A 508 -19.76 34.79 -12.26
C ALA A 508 -20.19 36.23 -11.92
N ASP A 509 -21.44 36.45 -11.60
CA ASP A 509 -22.07 37.78 -11.46
C ASP A 509 -22.44 38.14 -10.01
N ALA A 510 -21.79 37.55 -9.01
CA ALA A 510 -21.91 38.00 -7.61
C ALA A 510 -20.64 38.78 -7.21
N HIS A 511 -20.53 40.01 -7.66
CA HIS A 511 -19.67 41.06 -7.12
C HIS A 511 -20.46 41.93 -6.15
#